data_e03f58f3f37a0d8b19a2185ddc65eec4
#
_entry.id   e03f58f3f37a0d8b19a2185ddc65eec4
#
_cell.length_a   1.000
_cell.length_b   1.000
_cell.length_c   1.000
_cell.angle_alpha   90.00
_cell.angle_beta   90.00
_cell.angle_gamma   90.00
#
_symmetry.space_group_name_H-M   'P 1'
#
loop_
_entity.id
_entity.type
_entity.pdbx_description
1 polymer ?
#
loop_
_entity_poly.entity_id
_entity_poly.type
_entity_poly.pdbx_seq_one_letter_code
_entity_poly.pdbx_strand_id
1 'polypeptide(L)'
;MFFLSLSLTRFIIMRENITLMLNGNIEHIPPINSAVTLMNWLRNNKNLTGTKEGCAEGDCGACTVVIGKYNHSLGGVTWSAVNSCILFLPMLDGCSIRTVEGLAYSEDELHPVQTAFVEKHASQCGFCTPGFVMSLYAAWCKKQKPEVSDIDNLFAGNLCRCTGYLPIKKAALQIGAIPEEERDTSYLNIEEEFVIRNLKNEPLSINVKNEKRRFRFDAPKNIKMVGSILQEEEPLILSGATDIGLWVTKKHMEIGQFLYLGDVKELNFLNENQKGFEIGASVSHELAMQKLGSHFEALLELWRRFGSEQVRASGTVVVNIANGSPIADISPAFIALGASLKISHLENKRVIPIQSFFISYGKQDLKKGEFIKSVYVPKLEKNQRFECFKISRRFDQDISAVMGAFLFSISEDGFIEKAQIAYGGMAAIPKEASNLSQLVLGKELGNLPLDDCKKALKEDFQPITDVRASQEYRNDIAFNLFLKACNKIAGKPFSYLPGAVFENVDETSLIKSQQNV
;
A
#
# COMPACT_ATOMS: atom_id res chain seq x y z
N MET A 1 -11.26 19.34 -54.96
CA MET A 1 -11.20 20.21 -53.80
C MET A 1 -11.01 19.32 -52.57
N PHE A 2 -9.73 19.00 -52.27
CA PHE A 2 -9.36 18.12 -51.15
C PHE A 2 -9.18 19.00 -49.90
N PHE A 3 -10.04 18.85 -48.92
CA PHE A 3 -9.85 19.44 -47.59
C PHE A 3 -8.82 18.57 -46.83
N LEU A 4 -7.62 19.09 -46.72
CA LEU A 4 -6.63 18.63 -45.75
C LEU A 4 -7.12 19.02 -44.34
N SER A 5 -7.59 18.04 -43.57
CA SER A 5 -7.78 18.21 -42.15
C SER A 5 -6.42 18.27 -41.48
N LEU A 6 -5.91 19.47 -41.28
CA LEU A 6 -4.81 19.73 -40.34
C LEU A 6 -5.26 19.38 -38.94
N SER A 7 -4.92 18.17 -38.48
CA SER A 7 -4.96 17.84 -37.06
C SER A 7 -3.98 18.76 -36.34
N LEU A 8 -4.50 19.75 -35.65
CA LEU A 8 -3.76 20.56 -34.68
C LEU A 8 -3.38 19.64 -33.50
N THR A 9 -2.38 18.81 -33.68
CA THR A 9 -1.64 18.20 -32.59
C THR A 9 -0.91 19.37 -31.90
N ARG A 10 -1.51 19.93 -30.85
CA ARG A 10 -0.78 20.80 -29.95
C ARG A 10 0.42 19.99 -29.50
N PHE A 11 1.61 20.39 -29.91
CA PHE A 11 2.86 19.87 -29.35
C PHE A 11 2.81 20.15 -27.84
N ILE A 12 2.55 19.13 -27.04
CA ILE A 12 2.66 19.25 -25.61
C ILE A 12 4.16 19.35 -25.34
N ILE A 13 4.60 20.50 -24.86
CA ILE A 13 5.99 20.68 -24.40
C ILE A 13 6.16 19.74 -23.22
N MET A 14 7.11 18.83 -23.27
CA MET A 14 7.48 17.94 -22.17
C MET A 14 8.83 18.35 -21.63
N ARG A 15 8.99 18.28 -20.31
CA ARG A 15 10.29 18.48 -19.64
C ARG A 15 11.06 17.17 -19.61
N GLU A 16 12.37 17.24 -19.63
CA GLU A 16 13.25 16.08 -19.50
C GLU A 16 13.99 16.04 -18.16
N ASN A 17 14.17 17.20 -17.53
CA ASN A 17 14.87 17.30 -16.24
C ASN A 17 13.91 17.10 -15.08
N ILE A 18 14.33 16.28 -14.10
CA ILE A 18 13.65 16.13 -12.83
C ILE A 18 13.98 17.36 -11.97
N THR A 19 12.98 17.90 -11.32
CA THR A 19 13.16 18.98 -10.32
C THR A 19 12.54 18.52 -9.01
N LEU A 20 13.33 18.44 -7.95
CA LEU A 20 12.87 18.07 -6.62
C LEU A 20 13.57 18.92 -5.56
N MET A 21 13.06 18.89 -4.32
CA MET A 21 13.75 19.50 -3.19
C MET A 21 14.37 18.40 -2.32
N LEU A 22 15.64 18.51 -1.98
CA LEU A 22 16.36 17.57 -1.13
C LEU A 22 16.91 18.31 0.10
N ASN A 23 16.41 17.97 1.28
CA ASN A 23 16.84 18.60 2.55
C ASN A 23 16.79 20.14 2.49
N GLY A 24 15.72 20.69 1.92
CA GLY A 24 15.51 22.14 1.78
C GLY A 24 16.21 22.79 0.57
N ASN A 25 16.98 22.06 -0.23
CA ASN A 25 17.69 22.56 -1.39
C ASN A 25 17.06 22.06 -2.70
N ILE A 26 16.89 22.94 -3.68
CA ILE A 26 16.35 22.57 -4.99
C ILE A 26 17.43 21.86 -5.80
N GLU A 27 17.06 20.70 -6.35
CA GLU A 27 17.89 19.88 -7.23
C GLU A 27 17.30 19.84 -8.62
N HIS A 28 18.15 20.09 -9.62
CA HIS A 28 17.85 19.91 -11.04
C HIS A 28 18.67 18.76 -11.58
N ILE A 29 18.01 17.66 -11.91
CA ILE A 29 18.65 16.41 -12.31
C ILE A 29 18.43 16.22 -13.80
N PRO A 30 19.51 16.11 -14.61
CA PRO A 30 19.40 15.85 -16.04
C PRO A 30 18.79 14.47 -16.31
N PRO A 31 18.39 14.20 -17.56
CA PRO A 31 17.85 12.89 -17.90
C PRO A 31 18.74 11.73 -17.43
N ILE A 32 18.16 10.81 -16.70
CA ILE A 32 18.82 9.67 -16.08
C ILE A 32 18.08 8.38 -16.42
N ASN A 33 18.73 7.22 -16.29
CA ASN A 33 18.05 5.94 -16.44
C ASN A 33 16.82 5.88 -15.53
N SER A 34 15.67 5.60 -16.14
CA SER A 34 14.35 5.62 -15.49
C SER A 34 14.20 4.64 -14.31
N ALA A 35 15.04 3.62 -14.23
CA ALA A 35 15.04 2.61 -13.19
C ALA A 35 16.05 2.89 -12.04
N VAL A 36 16.73 4.05 -12.03
CA VAL A 36 17.58 4.45 -10.89
C VAL A 36 16.69 4.68 -9.68
N THR A 37 16.99 3.99 -8.57
CA THR A 37 16.27 4.16 -7.31
C THR A 37 16.72 5.43 -6.58
N LEU A 38 15.81 6.02 -5.80
CA LEU A 38 16.14 7.16 -4.95
C LEU A 38 17.34 6.84 -4.03
N MET A 39 17.36 5.67 -3.41
CA MET A 39 18.46 5.26 -2.54
C MET A 39 19.80 5.26 -3.26
N ASN A 40 19.88 4.70 -4.46
CA ASN A 40 21.12 4.67 -5.22
C ASN A 40 21.59 6.09 -5.59
N TRP A 41 20.67 6.97 -5.97
CA TRP A 41 20.99 8.36 -6.27
C TRP A 41 21.47 9.13 -5.03
N LEU A 42 20.80 8.98 -3.89
CA LEU A 42 21.21 9.61 -2.63
C LEU A 42 22.63 9.19 -2.23
N ARG A 43 22.92 7.90 -2.28
CA ARG A 43 24.21 7.36 -1.85
C ARG A 43 25.35 7.63 -2.83
N ASN A 44 25.10 7.42 -4.13
CA ASN A 44 26.17 7.42 -5.14
C ASN A 44 26.39 8.79 -5.78
N ASN A 45 25.35 9.63 -5.86
CA ASN A 45 25.44 10.95 -6.50
C ASN A 45 25.47 12.09 -5.48
N LYS A 46 24.81 11.93 -4.33
CA LYS A 46 24.74 12.96 -3.29
C LYS A 46 25.62 12.70 -2.07
N ASN A 47 26.22 11.50 -1.99
CA ASN A 47 27.02 11.06 -0.84
C ASN A 47 26.24 11.06 0.50
N LEU A 48 24.90 11.02 0.47
CA LEU A 48 24.04 10.92 1.63
C LEU A 48 23.93 9.45 2.04
N THR A 49 24.92 8.98 2.80
CA THR A 49 25.10 7.56 3.14
C THR A 49 24.36 7.12 4.40
N GLY A 50 23.71 8.03 5.11
CA GLY A 50 22.83 7.71 6.24
C GLY A 50 21.66 6.83 5.83
N THR A 51 21.10 7.02 4.63
CA THR A 51 20.15 6.10 4.02
C THR A 51 20.85 4.80 3.63
N LYS A 52 20.48 3.66 4.25
CA LYS A 52 21.18 2.37 4.12
C LYS A 52 20.46 1.39 3.21
N GLU A 53 21.23 0.55 2.51
CA GLU A 53 20.69 -0.62 1.80
C GLU A 53 20.81 -1.86 2.65
N GLY A 54 19.67 -2.39 3.13
CA GLY A 54 19.65 -3.66 3.86
C GLY A 54 19.07 -4.80 3.02
N CYS A 55 17.84 -4.69 2.55
CA CYS A 55 17.14 -5.74 1.82
C CYS A 55 16.98 -5.47 0.32
N ALA A 56 16.95 -4.20 -0.11
CA ALA A 56 16.62 -3.76 -1.47
C ALA A 56 15.25 -4.27 -1.99
N GLU A 57 14.28 -4.48 -1.08
CA GLU A 57 12.93 -5.00 -1.41
C GLU A 57 11.80 -4.31 -0.62
N GLY A 58 12.13 -3.24 0.14
CA GLY A 58 11.12 -2.49 0.88
C GLY A 58 10.66 -3.13 2.20
N ASP A 59 11.39 -4.12 2.73
CA ASP A 59 10.99 -4.89 3.92
C ASP A 59 11.69 -4.42 5.21
N CYS A 60 12.99 -4.10 5.18
CA CYS A 60 13.78 -3.85 6.40
C CYS A 60 13.74 -2.41 6.93
N GLY A 61 13.31 -1.44 6.14
CA GLY A 61 13.20 -0.03 6.51
C GLY A 61 14.51 0.75 6.68
N ALA A 62 15.69 0.13 6.50
CA ALA A 62 16.98 0.82 6.64
C ALA A 62 17.17 1.95 5.60
N CYS A 63 16.41 1.92 4.52
CA CYS A 63 16.39 2.91 3.45
C CYS A 63 15.27 3.96 3.60
N THR A 64 14.55 4.01 4.72
CA THR A 64 13.43 4.93 4.92
C THR A 64 13.87 6.38 4.78
N VAL A 65 13.14 7.14 3.99
CA VAL A 65 13.20 8.59 3.86
C VAL A 65 11.80 9.17 4.02
N VAL A 66 11.67 10.48 4.21
CA VAL A 66 10.35 11.15 4.27
C VAL A 66 10.16 12.00 3.02
N ILE A 67 8.98 11.86 2.41
CA ILE A 67 8.61 12.58 1.19
C ILE A 67 7.39 13.46 1.45
N GLY A 68 7.51 14.73 1.08
CA GLY A 68 6.40 15.68 0.94
C GLY A 68 5.89 15.64 -0.49
N LYS A 69 4.65 15.18 -0.69
CA LYS A 69 3.99 15.11 -2.00
C LYS A 69 2.58 15.68 -1.91
N TYR A 70 2.14 16.37 -2.97
CA TYR A 70 0.76 16.90 -3.02
C TYR A 70 -0.24 15.76 -3.19
N ASN A 71 -1.25 15.75 -2.33
CA ASN A 71 -2.35 14.79 -2.38
C ASN A 71 -3.64 15.50 -2.85
N HIS A 72 -4.09 15.19 -4.07
CA HIS A 72 -5.29 15.81 -4.63
C HIS A 72 -6.57 15.44 -3.88
N SER A 73 -6.64 14.25 -3.27
CA SER A 73 -7.80 13.82 -2.48
C SER A 73 -7.95 14.59 -1.17
N LEU A 74 -6.82 15.05 -0.59
CA LEU A 74 -6.79 15.81 0.66
C LEU A 74 -6.63 17.32 0.44
N GLY A 75 -6.26 17.75 -0.77
CA GLY A 75 -6.10 19.16 -1.13
C GLY A 75 -4.86 19.83 -0.53
N GLY A 76 -3.82 19.08 -0.17
CA GLY A 76 -2.60 19.60 0.46
C GLY A 76 -1.40 18.70 0.30
N VAL A 77 -0.25 19.13 0.81
CA VAL A 77 0.95 18.30 0.87
C VAL A 77 0.83 17.31 2.03
N THR A 78 1.21 16.08 1.77
CA THR A 78 1.28 15.01 2.78
C THR A 78 2.70 14.53 2.93
N TRP A 79 3.12 14.35 4.18
CA TRP A 79 4.45 13.85 4.53
C TRP A 79 4.37 12.36 4.88
N SER A 80 5.16 11.53 4.22
CA SER A 80 5.09 10.07 4.39
C SER A 80 6.47 9.45 4.42
N ALA A 81 6.66 8.50 5.34
CA ALA A 81 7.80 7.59 5.30
C ALA A 81 7.66 6.65 4.10
N VAL A 82 8.74 6.44 3.35
CA VAL A 82 8.76 5.54 2.18
C VAL A 82 10.08 4.79 2.07
N ASN A 83 10.06 3.67 1.36
CA ASN A 83 11.26 2.86 1.10
C ASN A 83 12.00 3.35 -0.16
N SER A 84 13.07 4.11 0.01
CA SER A 84 13.84 4.66 -1.13
C SER A 84 14.52 3.60 -2.01
N CYS A 85 14.72 2.38 -1.52
CA CYS A 85 15.39 1.30 -2.28
C CYS A 85 14.56 0.76 -3.46
N ILE A 86 13.23 0.92 -3.43
CA ILE A 86 12.31 0.44 -4.47
C ILE A 86 11.55 1.57 -5.17
N LEU A 87 11.84 2.82 -4.85
CA LEU A 87 11.20 3.99 -5.41
C LEU A 87 12.11 4.60 -6.50
N PHE A 88 11.62 4.71 -7.72
CA PHE A 88 12.40 5.26 -8.82
C PHE A 88 12.49 6.78 -8.77
N LEU A 89 13.68 7.31 -9.02
CA LEU A 89 13.97 8.75 -8.89
C LEU A 89 13.01 9.65 -9.73
N PRO A 90 12.65 9.31 -10.99
CA PRO A 90 11.75 10.15 -11.78
C PRO A 90 10.32 10.28 -11.20
N MET A 91 9.88 9.36 -10.35
CA MET A 91 8.56 9.43 -9.67
C MET A 91 8.47 10.59 -8.67
N LEU A 92 9.60 11.19 -8.34
CA LEU A 92 9.75 12.21 -7.30
C LEU A 92 9.89 13.63 -7.87
N ASP A 93 9.63 13.80 -9.17
CA ASP A 93 9.56 15.11 -9.77
C ASP A 93 8.50 15.97 -9.06
N GLY A 94 8.90 17.18 -8.64
CA GLY A 94 8.04 18.10 -7.89
C GLY A 94 7.82 17.75 -6.41
N CYS A 95 8.48 16.72 -5.88
CA CYS A 95 8.39 16.34 -4.45
C CYS A 95 9.48 17.01 -3.61
N SER A 96 9.25 17.10 -2.29
CA SER A 96 10.31 17.36 -1.30
C SER A 96 10.73 16.08 -0.61
N ILE A 97 12.03 15.91 -0.35
CA ILE A 97 12.64 14.72 0.23
C ILE A 97 13.49 15.14 1.42
N ARG A 98 13.26 14.49 2.56
CA ARG A 98 14.09 14.59 3.76
C ARG A 98 14.80 13.27 4.02
N THR A 99 16.11 13.34 4.26
CA THR A 99 16.95 12.24 4.75
C THR A 99 17.41 12.54 6.18
N VAL A 100 17.98 11.57 6.86
CA VAL A 100 18.44 11.72 8.24
C VAL A 100 19.48 12.84 8.39
N GLU A 101 20.28 13.10 7.36
CA GLU A 101 21.28 14.15 7.35
C GLU A 101 20.66 15.55 7.31
N GLY A 102 19.45 15.68 6.78
CA GLY A 102 18.76 16.99 6.68
C GLY A 102 17.83 17.29 7.86
N LEU A 103 17.90 16.57 8.98
CA LEU A 103 17.02 16.81 10.13
C LEU A 103 17.61 17.80 11.13
N ALA A 104 18.90 17.72 11.44
CA ALA A 104 19.55 18.63 12.41
C ALA A 104 19.39 20.09 11.99
N TYR A 105 19.11 20.95 12.95
CA TYR A 105 18.98 22.41 12.71
C TYR A 105 20.35 23.06 12.47
N SER A 106 21.39 22.55 13.13
CA SER A 106 22.79 22.94 12.95
C SER A 106 23.72 21.79 13.34
N GLU A 107 25.06 21.98 13.28
CA GLU A 107 26.03 20.99 13.75
C GLU A 107 25.88 20.69 15.26
N ASP A 108 25.46 21.68 16.03
CA ASP A 108 25.34 21.59 17.48
C ASP A 108 23.89 21.34 17.96
N GLU A 109 22.89 21.41 17.08
CA GLU A 109 21.46 21.34 17.44
C GLU A 109 20.74 20.27 16.66
N LEU A 110 20.53 19.11 17.31
CA LEU A 110 19.81 17.99 16.74
C LEU A 110 18.30 18.25 16.74
N HIS A 111 17.61 17.69 15.75
CA HIS A 111 16.15 17.61 15.76
C HIS A 111 15.66 16.79 16.97
N PRO A 112 14.53 17.14 17.63
CA PRO A 112 14.00 16.40 18.80
C PRO A 112 13.92 14.88 18.62
N VAL A 113 13.57 14.41 17.42
CA VAL A 113 13.56 12.98 17.10
C VAL A 113 14.95 12.37 17.22
N GLN A 114 16.00 13.05 16.73
CA GLN A 114 17.39 12.57 16.84
C GLN A 114 17.86 12.60 18.30
N THR A 115 17.55 13.67 19.01
CA THR A 115 17.86 13.83 20.46
C THR A 115 17.25 12.68 21.28
N ALA A 116 15.99 12.31 21.03
CA ALA A 116 15.33 11.21 21.74
C ALA A 116 16.07 9.87 21.51
N PHE A 117 16.57 9.60 20.29
CA PHE A 117 17.35 8.40 20.02
C PHE A 117 18.69 8.39 20.77
N VAL A 118 19.36 9.54 20.89
CA VAL A 118 20.59 9.67 21.68
C VAL A 118 20.33 9.46 23.17
N GLU A 119 19.36 10.16 23.75
CA GLU A 119 19.05 10.13 25.18
C GLU A 119 18.54 8.76 25.65
N LYS A 120 17.82 8.03 24.81
CA LYS A 120 17.31 6.69 25.13
C LYS A 120 18.27 5.57 24.75
N HIS A 121 19.49 5.90 24.26
CA HIS A 121 20.45 4.92 23.77
C HIS A 121 19.84 3.96 22.73
N ALA A 122 19.01 4.50 21.82
CA ALA A 122 18.21 3.75 20.87
C ALA A 122 19.01 3.27 19.64
N SER A 123 20.33 3.24 19.73
CA SER A 123 21.25 2.80 18.68
C SER A 123 22.39 1.96 19.28
N GLN A 124 22.79 0.90 18.54
CA GLN A 124 23.99 0.12 18.86
C GLN A 124 24.92 0.08 17.65
N CYS A 125 24.72 -0.82 16.66
CA CYS A 125 25.57 -0.81 15.46
C CYS A 125 25.30 0.38 14.53
N GLY A 126 24.16 1.07 14.67
CA GLY A 126 23.80 2.26 13.91
C GLY A 126 23.17 2.01 12.53
N PHE A 127 23.20 0.78 12.02
CA PHE A 127 22.75 0.50 10.64
C PHE A 127 21.26 0.79 10.41
N CYS A 128 20.38 0.39 11.31
CA CYS A 128 18.93 0.60 11.21
C CYS A 128 18.49 1.98 11.75
N THR A 129 19.33 2.66 12.52
CA THR A 129 18.97 3.89 13.25
C THR A 129 18.41 4.99 12.35
N PRO A 130 19.03 5.32 11.20
CA PRO A 130 18.46 6.33 10.30
C PRO A 130 17.03 6.00 9.85
N GLY A 131 16.75 4.73 9.55
CA GLY A 131 15.41 4.30 9.12
C GLY A 131 14.36 4.51 10.20
N PHE A 132 14.64 4.15 11.46
CA PHE A 132 13.73 4.39 12.58
C PHE A 132 13.54 5.89 12.87
N VAL A 133 14.62 6.66 12.83
CA VAL A 133 14.56 8.12 12.97
C VAL A 133 13.64 8.72 11.92
N MET A 134 13.77 8.32 10.66
CA MET A 134 12.93 8.82 9.57
C MET A 134 11.47 8.39 9.68
N SER A 135 11.18 7.17 10.17
CA SER A 135 9.80 6.75 10.43
C SER A 135 9.17 7.59 11.54
N LEU A 136 9.90 7.84 12.63
CA LEU A 136 9.41 8.70 13.72
C LEU A 136 9.30 10.17 13.28
N TYR A 137 10.21 10.64 12.42
CA TYR A 137 10.13 11.98 11.84
C TYR A 137 8.89 12.15 10.92
N ALA A 138 8.48 11.11 10.20
CA ALA A 138 7.23 11.17 9.44
C ALA A 138 6.01 11.36 10.35
N ALA A 139 5.99 10.71 11.53
CA ALA A 139 4.95 10.93 12.54
C ALA A 139 5.00 12.36 13.12
N TRP A 140 6.21 12.90 13.32
CA TRP A 140 6.41 14.30 13.72
C TRP A 140 5.81 15.29 12.70
N CYS A 141 6.11 15.11 11.40
CA CYS A 141 5.57 15.98 10.34
C CYS A 141 4.03 15.95 10.27
N LYS A 142 3.44 14.78 10.56
CA LYS A 142 1.97 14.60 10.60
C LYS A 142 1.36 15.05 11.94
N LYS A 143 2.17 15.53 12.88
CA LYS A 143 1.76 15.83 14.25
C LYS A 143 1.08 14.67 14.99
N GLN A 144 1.37 13.44 14.56
CA GLN A 144 0.88 12.23 15.22
C GLN A 144 1.53 12.07 16.59
N LYS A 145 0.75 11.57 17.55
CA LYS A 145 1.23 11.29 18.89
C LYS A 145 1.49 9.77 19.02
N PRO A 146 2.76 9.30 18.94
CA PRO A 146 3.05 7.90 19.18
C PRO A 146 2.64 7.49 20.61
N GLU A 147 1.73 6.53 20.71
CA GLU A 147 1.26 5.93 21.94
C GLU A 147 1.68 4.46 22.00
N VAL A 148 1.60 3.84 23.18
CA VAL A 148 2.03 2.44 23.38
C VAL A 148 1.33 1.49 22.41
N SER A 149 0.04 1.71 22.14
CA SER A 149 -0.78 0.91 21.22
C SER A 149 -0.37 1.03 19.75
N ASP A 150 0.30 2.13 19.35
CA ASP A 150 0.55 2.46 17.95
C ASP A 150 2.00 2.29 17.53
N ILE A 151 2.93 2.23 18.49
CA ILE A 151 4.37 2.18 18.21
C ILE A 151 4.75 0.97 17.36
N ASP A 152 4.14 -0.19 17.57
CA ASP A 152 4.44 -1.39 16.82
C ASP A 152 3.99 -1.24 15.35
N ASN A 153 2.85 -0.59 15.10
CA ASN A 153 2.40 -0.25 13.76
C ASN A 153 3.31 0.79 13.09
N LEU A 154 3.73 1.83 13.84
CA LEU A 154 4.64 2.87 13.34
C LEU A 154 5.98 2.28 12.88
N PHE A 155 6.51 1.32 13.61
CA PHE A 155 7.80 0.70 13.32
C PHE A 155 7.73 -0.66 12.63
N ALA A 156 6.55 -1.15 12.28
CA ALA A 156 6.39 -2.45 11.59
C ALA A 156 7.29 -2.58 10.35
N GLY A 157 7.56 -1.47 9.64
CA GLY A 157 8.45 -1.40 8.49
C GLY A 157 9.94 -1.25 8.79
N ASN A 158 10.38 -1.35 10.05
CA ASN A 158 11.78 -1.14 10.43
C ASN A 158 12.30 -2.30 11.28
N LEU A 159 13.37 -2.94 10.83
CA LEU A 159 13.97 -4.08 11.50
C LEU A 159 15.27 -3.70 12.21
N CYS A 160 15.41 -4.12 13.46
CA CYS A 160 16.64 -3.99 14.25
C CYS A 160 17.02 -5.34 14.88
N ARG A 161 18.29 -5.72 14.76
CA ARG A 161 18.80 -6.97 15.36
C ARG A 161 19.47 -6.74 16.72
N CYS A 162 20.01 -5.54 16.97
CA CYS A 162 20.92 -5.28 18.09
C CYS A 162 20.20 -4.85 19.38
N THR A 163 19.23 -3.91 19.29
CA THR A 163 18.71 -3.14 20.45
C THR A 163 17.64 -3.87 21.26
N GLY A 164 17.00 -4.90 20.70
CA GLY A 164 15.80 -5.51 21.29
C GLY A 164 14.57 -4.58 21.29
N TYR A 165 14.58 -3.49 20.50
CA TYR A 165 13.51 -2.52 20.25
C TYR A 165 13.13 -1.62 21.42
N LEU A 166 13.25 -2.06 22.68
CA LEU A 166 12.78 -1.29 23.84
C LEU A 166 13.34 0.15 23.92
N PRO A 167 14.65 0.40 23.71
CA PRO A 167 15.17 1.77 23.67
C PRO A 167 14.54 2.61 22.55
N ILE A 168 14.29 2.02 21.38
CA ILE A 168 13.64 2.68 20.23
C ILE A 168 12.19 3.05 20.57
N LYS A 169 11.44 2.12 21.17
CA LYS A 169 10.08 2.40 21.64
C LYS A 169 10.05 3.53 22.70
N LYS A 170 11.02 3.54 23.63
CA LYS A 170 11.16 4.62 24.60
C LYS A 170 11.43 5.99 23.95
N ALA A 171 12.25 6.03 22.90
CA ALA A 171 12.48 7.26 22.14
C ALA A 171 11.19 7.76 21.45
N ALA A 172 10.40 6.85 20.86
CA ALA A 172 9.12 7.21 20.27
C ALA A 172 8.11 7.75 21.30
N LEU A 173 8.02 7.14 22.47
CA LEU A 173 7.16 7.61 23.56
C LEU A 173 7.58 8.99 24.10
N GLN A 174 8.88 9.27 24.13
CA GLN A 174 9.38 10.61 24.49
C GLN A 174 8.87 11.65 23.47
N ILE A 175 8.92 11.36 22.19
CA ILE A 175 8.37 12.24 21.15
C ILE A 175 6.84 12.34 21.28
N GLY A 176 6.15 11.25 21.60
CA GLY A 176 4.71 11.24 21.86
C GLY A 176 4.29 12.13 23.06
N ALA A 177 5.19 12.33 24.02
CA ALA A 177 4.94 13.17 25.19
C ALA A 177 5.06 14.68 24.91
N ILE A 178 5.68 15.09 23.80
CA ILE A 178 5.77 16.51 23.39
C ILE A 178 4.38 16.96 22.91
N PRO A 179 3.81 18.05 23.47
CA PRO A 179 2.55 18.62 23.00
C PRO A 179 2.59 18.98 21.51
N GLU A 180 1.45 18.91 20.84
CA GLU A 180 1.40 19.16 19.38
C GLU A 180 1.82 20.60 19.03
N GLU A 181 1.43 21.55 19.85
CA GLU A 181 1.75 22.98 19.72
C GLU A 181 3.24 23.30 19.87
N GLU A 182 3.99 22.44 20.57
CA GLU A 182 5.45 22.56 20.74
C GLU A 182 6.23 21.89 19.61
N ARG A 183 5.55 21.15 18.72
CA ARG A 183 6.19 20.51 17.56
C ARG A 183 6.32 21.49 16.42
N ASP A 184 7.45 22.18 16.36
CA ASP A 184 7.71 23.07 15.23
C ASP A 184 7.86 22.29 13.94
N THR A 185 6.99 22.60 12.98
CA THR A 185 7.01 22.12 11.60
C THR A 185 6.99 23.27 10.60
N SER A 186 7.20 24.51 11.07
CA SER A 186 7.12 25.71 10.24
C SER A 186 8.14 25.74 9.09
N TYR A 187 9.29 25.09 9.29
CA TYR A 187 10.32 24.95 8.25
C TYR A 187 9.83 24.11 7.05
N LEU A 188 8.79 23.30 7.20
CA LEU A 188 8.17 22.55 6.10
C LEU A 188 7.38 23.46 5.15
N ASN A 189 6.95 24.65 5.57
CA ASN A 189 6.15 25.56 4.75
C ASN A 189 6.84 25.89 3.42
N ILE A 190 8.15 26.13 3.45
CA ILE A 190 8.94 26.45 2.23
C ILE A 190 8.94 25.25 1.28
N GLU A 191 9.01 24.04 1.83
CA GLU A 191 9.01 22.81 1.04
C GLU A 191 7.61 22.52 0.47
N GLU A 192 6.57 22.79 1.23
CA GLU A 192 5.19 22.68 0.77
C GLU A 192 4.87 23.68 -0.33
N GLU A 193 5.34 24.93 -0.20
CA GLU A 193 5.23 25.92 -1.28
C GLU A 193 5.96 25.48 -2.54
N PHE A 194 7.14 24.89 -2.41
CA PHE A 194 7.86 24.31 -3.54
C PHE A 194 7.02 23.21 -4.22
N VAL A 195 6.49 22.24 -3.46
CA VAL A 195 5.67 21.15 -3.98
C VAL A 195 4.43 21.71 -4.70
N ILE A 196 3.71 22.65 -4.09
CA ILE A 196 2.50 23.27 -4.67
C ILE A 196 2.84 24.02 -5.98
N ARG A 197 3.95 24.75 -6.00
CA ARG A 197 4.41 25.48 -7.21
C ARG A 197 4.66 24.53 -8.37
N ASN A 198 5.27 23.37 -8.10
CA ASN A 198 5.62 22.39 -9.12
C ASN A 198 4.43 21.62 -9.70
N LEU A 199 3.23 21.72 -9.12
CA LEU A 199 2.00 21.16 -9.72
C LEU A 199 1.70 21.77 -11.10
N LYS A 200 2.17 23.00 -11.37
CA LYS A 200 1.96 23.69 -12.64
C LYS A 200 3.00 23.36 -13.71
N ASN A 201 4.00 22.56 -13.36
CA ASN A 201 5.04 22.18 -14.30
C ASN A 201 4.47 21.32 -15.44
N GLU A 202 5.06 21.48 -16.60
CA GLU A 202 4.77 20.63 -17.76
C GLU A 202 5.05 19.15 -17.44
N PRO A 203 4.39 18.22 -18.15
CA PRO A 203 4.62 16.79 -17.97
C PRO A 203 6.11 16.42 -18.13
N LEU A 204 6.56 15.44 -17.35
CA LEU A 204 7.92 14.92 -17.46
C LEU A 204 7.95 13.78 -18.48
N SER A 205 8.92 13.80 -19.40
CA SER A 205 9.23 12.69 -20.31
C SER A 205 10.73 12.55 -20.45
N ILE A 206 11.30 11.60 -19.73
CA ILE A 206 12.74 11.29 -19.80
C ILE A 206 12.98 10.25 -20.87
N ASN A 207 13.97 10.50 -21.72
CA ASN A 207 14.35 9.58 -22.77
C ASN A 207 15.88 9.49 -22.84
N VAL A 208 16.41 8.40 -22.31
CA VAL A 208 17.85 8.15 -22.28
C VAL A 208 18.17 6.92 -23.12
N LYS A 209 19.16 7.06 -23.98
CA LYS A 209 19.64 5.96 -24.83
C LYS A 209 21.10 5.66 -24.46
N ASN A 210 21.39 4.42 -24.15
CA ASN A 210 22.75 3.90 -24.13
C ASN A 210 23.04 3.11 -25.41
N GLU A 211 24.25 2.57 -25.57
CA GLU A 211 24.67 1.84 -26.78
C GLU A 211 23.76 0.65 -27.16
N LYS A 212 23.06 0.08 -26.18
CA LYS A 212 22.29 -1.16 -26.35
C LYS A 212 20.77 -0.96 -26.23
N ARG A 213 20.29 0.06 -25.48
CA ARG A 213 18.86 0.19 -25.11
C ARG A 213 18.44 1.64 -24.95
N ARG A 214 17.12 1.83 -25.07
CA ARG A 214 16.42 3.07 -24.76
C ARG A 214 15.65 2.88 -23.45
N PHE A 215 15.75 3.86 -22.56
CA PHE A 215 14.99 3.95 -21.33
C PHE A 215 14.11 5.18 -21.41
N ARG A 216 12.81 4.99 -21.18
CA ARG A 216 11.85 6.06 -21.22
C ARG A 216 11.00 6.06 -19.95
N PHE A 217 10.66 7.25 -19.47
CA PHE A 217 9.75 7.46 -18.35
C PHE A 217 8.82 8.61 -18.69
N ASP A 218 7.52 8.34 -18.76
CA ASP A 218 6.50 9.32 -19.05
C ASP A 218 5.62 9.52 -17.81
N ALA A 219 5.50 10.77 -17.34
CA ALA A 219 4.61 11.19 -16.26
C ALA A 219 3.56 12.18 -16.77
N PRO A 220 2.47 11.69 -17.40
CA PRO A 220 1.38 12.53 -17.87
C PRO A 220 0.64 13.20 -16.70
N LYS A 221 0.05 14.39 -16.95
CA LYS A 221 -0.70 15.14 -15.95
C LYS A 221 -2.21 14.93 -16.00
N ASN A 222 -2.73 14.22 -17.02
CA ASN A 222 -4.16 13.98 -17.20
C ASN A 222 -4.44 12.64 -17.93
N ILE A 223 -5.67 12.14 -17.77
CA ILE A 223 -6.12 10.86 -18.35
C ILE A 223 -6.03 10.83 -19.88
N LYS A 224 -6.24 11.97 -20.56
CA LYS A 224 -6.18 12.02 -22.03
C LYS A 224 -4.78 11.70 -22.53
N MET A 225 -3.75 12.23 -21.88
CA MET A 225 -2.35 11.89 -22.19
C MET A 225 -2.04 10.42 -21.94
N VAL A 226 -2.54 9.86 -20.82
CA VAL A 226 -2.41 8.41 -20.52
C VAL A 226 -2.96 7.58 -21.69
N GLY A 227 -4.20 7.88 -22.12
CA GLY A 227 -4.84 7.17 -23.22
C GLY A 227 -4.07 7.29 -24.54
N SER A 228 -3.54 8.48 -24.87
CA SER A 228 -2.74 8.68 -26.10
C SER A 228 -1.46 7.85 -26.07
N ILE A 229 -0.73 7.81 -24.96
CA ILE A 229 0.50 7.02 -24.83
C ILE A 229 0.20 5.52 -24.95
N LEU A 230 -0.84 5.02 -24.27
CA LEU A 230 -1.23 3.61 -24.29
C LEU A 230 -1.78 3.15 -25.65
N GLN A 231 -2.27 4.06 -26.49
CA GLN A 231 -2.72 3.74 -27.83
C GLN A 231 -1.54 3.51 -28.78
N GLU A 232 -0.49 4.32 -28.66
CA GLU A 232 0.68 4.30 -29.54
C GLU A 232 1.72 3.27 -29.08
N GLU A 233 1.85 3.07 -27.77
CA GLU A 233 2.94 2.30 -27.15
C GLU A 233 2.37 1.33 -26.09
N GLU A 234 3.19 0.36 -25.66
CA GLU A 234 2.86 -0.61 -24.62
C GLU A 234 3.82 -0.46 -23.42
N PRO A 235 3.82 0.71 -22.73
CA PRO A 235 4.67 0.94 -21.58
C PRO A 235 4.20 0.10 -20.38
N LEU A 236 5.13 -0.20 -19.47
CA LEU A 236 4.77 -0.75 -18.16
C LEU A 236 4.12 0.35 -17.33
N ILE A 237 2.85 0.15 -16.94
CA ILE A 237 2.12 1.08 -16.07
C ILE A 237 2.70 1.02 -14.66
N LEU A 238 3.08 2.19 -14.15
CA LEU A 238 3.70 2.37 -12.84
C LEU A 238 2.87 3.33 -11.99
N SER A 239 2.69 3.00 -10.70
CA SER A 239 2.12 3.92 -9.72
C SER A 239 2.99 3.97 -8.46
N GLY A 240 2.87 3.04 -7.53
CA GLY A 240 3.60 3.04 -6.26
C GLY A 240 4.96 2.35 -6.26
N ALA A 241 5.34 1.64 -7.33
CA ALA A 241 6.58 0.88 -7.51
C ALA A 241 6.85 -0.27 -6.52
N THR A 242 6.01 -0.53 -5.54
CA THR A 242 6.27 -1.47 -4.44
C THR A 242 6.39 -2.94 -4.87
N ASP A 243 5.96 -3.31 -6.10
CA ASP A 243 6.21 -4.61 -6.72
C ASP A 243 7.22 -4.48 -7.88
N ILE A 244 7.00 -3.54 -8.78
CA ILE A 244 7.89 -3.31 -9.94
C ILE A 244 9.32 -2.95 -9.50
N GLY A 245 9.49 -2.25 -8.37
CA GLY A 245 10.78 -1.98 -7.77
C GLY A 245 11.58 -3.26 -7.54
N LEU A 246 10.93 -4.35 -7.08
CA LEU A 246 11.58 -5.63 -6.86
C LEU A 246 11.97 -6.34 -8.18
N TRP A 247 11.26 -6.07 -9.28
CA TRP A 247 11.65 -6.61 -10.57
C TRP A 247 13.02 -6.05 -11.01
N VAL A 248 13.28 -4.78 -10.68
CA VAL A 248 14.58 -4.14 -10.96
C VAL A 248 15.63 -4.56 -9.94
N THR A 249 15.34 -4.45 -8.64
CA THR A 249 16.34 -4.62 -7.59
C THR A 249 16.69 -6.07 -7.26
N LYS A 250 15.72 -7.00 -7.38
CA LYS A 250 15.88 -8.41 -7.01
C LYS A 250 15.93 -9.33 -8.23
N LYS A 251 15.14 -9.06 -9.26
CA LYS A 251 15.14 -9.86 -10.49
C LYS A 251 16.08 -9.31 -11.56
N HIS A 252 16.69 -8.13 -11.31
CA HIS A 252 17.60 -7.44 -12.24
C HIS A 252 17.00 -7.24 -13.64
N MET A 253 15.68 -7.02 -13.70
CA MET A 253 15.00 -6.76 -14.95
C MET A 253 15.32 -5.35 -15.45
N GLU A 254 15.64 -5.24 -16.73
CA GLU A 254 15.79 -3.97 -17.41
C GLU A 254 14.48 -3.61 -18.10
N ILE A 255 13.80 -2.58 -17.59
CA ILE A 255 12.50 -2.13 -18.08
C ILE A 255 12.72 -0.95 -19.01
N GLY A 256 12.33 -1.10 -20.27
CA GLY A 256 12.58 -0.09 -21.32
C GLY A 256 11.72 1.15 -21.20
N GLN A 257 10.46 1.02 -20.74
CA GLN A 257 9.54 2.15 -20.67
C GLN A 257 8.56 2.03 -19.51
N PHE A 258 8.42 3.15 -18.78
CA PHE A 258 7.41 3.34 -17.74
C PHE A 258 6.38 4.40 -18.15
N LEU A 259 5.12 4.16 -17.81
CA LEU A 259 4.05 5.14 -17.77
C LEU A 259 3.61 5.36 -16.32
N TYR A 260 4.00 6.50 -15.76
CA TYR A 260 3.73 6.82 -14.36
C TYR A 260 2.37 7.50 -14.17
N LEU A 261 1.52 6.90 -13.34
CA LEU A 261 0.17 7.41 -13.08
C LEU A 261 0.08 8.34 -11.87
N GLY A 262 1.12 8.42 -11.03
CA GLY A 262 1.07 9.14 -9.76
C GLY A 262 0.86 10.65 -9.86
N ASP A 263 1.09 11.24 -11.06
CA ASP A 263 0.93 12.67 -11.33
C ASP A 263 -0.39 13.00 -12.06
N VAL A 264 -1.20 12.00 -12.38
CA VAL A 264 -2.48 12.20 -13.06
C VAL A 264 -3.54 12.59 -12.04
N LYS A 265 -3.92 13.88 -12.05
CA LYS A 265 -4.87 14.45 -11.10
C LYS A 265 -6.19 13.66 -11.03
N GLU A 266 -6.74 13.28 -12.19
CA GLU A 266 -8.02 12.57 -12.30
C GLU A 266 -7.97 11.11 -11.84
N LEU A 267 -6.79 10.61 -11.43
CA LEU A 267 -6.61 9.28 -10.83
C LEU A 267 -6.31 9.34 -9.33
N ASN A 268 -6.04 10.53 -8.79
CA ASN A 268 -5.77 10.74 -7.37
C ASN A 268 -7.00 11.33 -6.69
N PHE A 269 -8.03 10.49 -6.51
CA PHE A 269 -9.26 10.85 -5.80
C PHE A 269 -9.78 9.65 -5.00
N LEU A 270 -10.38 9.96 -3.86
CA LEU A 270 -11.17 9.02 -3.06
C LEU A 270 -12.50 9.70 -2.71
N ASN A 271 -13.55 9.32 -3.42
CA ASN A 271 -14.87 9.88 -3.25
C ASN A 271 -15.75 8.95 -2.45
N GLU A 272 -16.43 9.48 -1.46
CA GLU A 272 -17.45 8.80 -0.69
C GLU A 272 -18.83 9.33 -1.08
N ASN A 273 -19.81 8.43 -1.20
CA ASN A 273 -21.21 8.77 -1.33
C ASN A 273 -22.08 7.87 -0.42
N GLN A 274 -23.41 8.02 -0.49
CA GLN A 274 -24.32 7.24 0.34
C GLN A 274 -24.22 5.73 0.10
N LYS A 275 -23.81 5.29 -1.11
CA LYS A 275 -23.81 3.88 -1.54
C LYS A 275 -22.43 3.22 -1.44
N GLY A 276 -21.34 3.98 -1.38
CA GLY A 276 -19.99 3.40 -1.38
C GLY A 276 -18.86 4.39 -1.61
N PHE A 277 -17.69 3.83 -1.90
CA PHE A 277 -16.45 4.55 -2.11
C PHE A 277 -15.94 4.33 -3.54
N GLU A 278 -15.50 5.39 -4.20
CA GLU A 278 -14.78 5.28 -5.46
C GLU A 278 -13.31 5.70 -5.26
N ILE A 279 -12.40 4.76 -5.50
CA ILE A 279 -10.97 4.89 -5.24
C ILE A 279 -10.24 4.95 -6.59
N GLY A 280 -9.57 6.06 -6.88
CA GLY A 280 -8.80 6.27 -8.11
C GLY A 280 -7.49 5.47 -8.14
N ALA A 281 -6.94 5.27 -9.34
CA ALA A 281 -5.78 4.39 -9.55
C ALA A 281 -4.50 4.83 -8.84
N SER A 282 -4.37 6.11 -8.49
CA SER A 282 -3.20 6.64 -7.79
C SER A 282 -3.39 6.83 -6.28
N VAL A 283 -4.50 6.33 -5.72
CA VAL A 283 -4.76 6.39 -4.28
C VAL A 283 -3.96 5.32 -3.55
N SER A 284 -3.20 5.73 -2.55
CA SER A 284 -2.38 4.83 -1.74
C SER A 284 -3.21 3.94 -0.82
N HIS A 285 -2.65 2.78 -0.44
CA HIS A 285 -3.26 1.92 0.57
C HIS A 285 -3.44 2.64 1.91
N GLU A 286 -2.49 3.50 2.28
CA GLU A 286 -2.55 4.25 3.55
C GLU A 286 -3.76 5.19 3.59
N LEU A 287 -4.00 5.96 2.51
CA LEU A 287 -5.18 6.83 2.42
C LEU A 287 -6.49 6.02 2.39
N ALA A 288 -6.52 4.91 1.65
CA ALA A 288 -7.68 4.04 1.60
C ALA A 288 -7.98 3.43 2.97
N MET A 289 -6.96 2.96 3.71
CA MET A 289 -7.09 2.46 5.07
C MET A 289 -7.72 3.51 6.01
N GLN A 290 -7.22 4.74 5.98
CA GLN A 290 -7.72 5.83 6.82
C GLN A 290 -9.20 6.17 6.53
N LYS A 291 -9.60 6.10 5.26
CA LYS A 291 -10.97 6.48 4.85
C LYS A 291 -11.98 5.35 4.97
N LEU A 292 -11.60 4.11 4.62
CA LEU A 292 -12.52 2.98 4.63
C LEU A 292 -12.52 2.23 5.98
N GLY A 293 -11.43 2.34 6.76
CA GLY A 293 -11.27 1.60 8.02
C GLY A 293 -12.39 1.86 9.04
N SER A 294 -12.90 3.09 9.12
CA SER A 294 -14.04 3.43 9.98
C SER A 294 -15.37 2.82 9.56
N HIS A 295 -15.49 2.40 8.29
CA HIS A 295 -16.69 1.75 7.74
C HIS A 295 -16.58 0.22 7.68
N PHE A 296 -15.35 -0.30 7.68
CA PHE A 296 -15.04 -1.72 7.56
C PHE A 296 -13.94 -2.08 8.55
N GLU A 297 -14.30 -2.35 9.80
CA GLU A 297 -13.34 -2.67 10.87
C GLU A 297 -12.42 -3.85 10.49
N ALA A 298 -12.99 -4.90 9.86
CA ALA A 298 -12.21 -6.04 9.40
C ALA A 298 -11.17 -5.67 8.32
N LEU A 299 -11.45 -4.68 7.45
CA LEU A 299 -10.45 -4.17 6.51
C LEU A 299 -9.34 -3.38 7.20
N LEU A 300 -9.64 -2.65 8.27
CA LEU A 300 -8.64 -1.91 9.02
C LEU A 300 -7.58 -2.86 9.58
N GLU A 301 -8.00 -3.97 10.18
CA GLU A 301 -7.09 -5.02 10.68
C GLU A 301 -6.28 -5.65 9.54
N LEU A 302 -6.91 -5.95 8.40
CA LEU A 302 -6.24 -6.48 7.24
C LEU A 302 -5.15 -5.52 6.73
N TRP A 303 -5.46 -4.22 6.61
CA TRP A 303 -4.50 -3.21 6.14
C TRP A 303 -3.34 -3.00 7.12
N ARG A 304 -3.58 -3.04 8.44
CA ARG A 304 -2.49 -2.97 9.44
C ARG A 304 -1.44 -4.05 9.21
N ARG A 305 -1.87 -5.23 8.77
CA ARG A 305 -1.02 -6.38 8.46
C ARG A 305 -0.56 -6.44 7.01
N PHE A 306 -1.02 -5.52 6.17
CA PHE A 306 -0.65 -5.41 4.75
C PHE A 306 0.55 -4.47 4.59
N GLY A 307 1.74 -5.04 4.37
CA GLY A 307 2.96 -4.27 4.27
C GLY A 307 3.25 -3.44 5.52
N SER A 308 4.16 -2.49 5.39
CA SER A 308 4.45 -1.46 6.39
C SER A 308 3.77 -0.14 6.02
N GLU A 309 3.86 0.86 6.91
CA GLU A 309 3.44 2.23 6.58
C GLU A 309 4.15 2.74 5.32
N GLN A 310 5.48 2.49 5.18
CA GLN A 310 6.26 2.87 4.01
C GLN A 310 5.75 2.24 2.72
N VAL A 311 5.36 0.97 2.77
CA VAL A 311 4.78 0.23 1.64
C VAL A 311 3.37 0.73 1.34
N ARG A 312 2.52 0.93 2.36
CA ARG A 312 1.16 1.43 2.19
C ARG A 312 1.11 2.87 1.70
N ALA A 313 2.06 3.71 2.10
CA ALA A 313 2.16 5.10 1.64
C ALA A 313 2.50 5.21 0.15
N SER A 314 3.30 4.27 -0.38
CA SER A 314 3.72 4.23 -1.79
C SER A 314 2.78 3.39 -2.66
N GLY A 315 2.45 2.17 -2.22
CA GLY A 315 1.61 1.23 -2.97
C GLY A 315 0.18 1.74 -3.14
N THR A 316 -0.42 1.51 -4.30
CA THR A 316 -1.77 1.97 -4.63
C THR A 316 -2.76 0.82 -4.74
N VAL A 317 -4.00 1.03 -4.25
CA VAL A 317 -5.04 -0.01 -4.17
C VAL A 317 -5.37 -0.59 -5.54
N VAL A 318 -5.61 0.25 -6.53
CA VAL A 318 -6.08 -0.18 -7.85
C VAL A 318 -4.98 -0.89 -8.63
N VAL A 319 -3.72 -0.40 -8.58
CA VAL A 319 -2.62 -1.05 -9.29
C VAL A 319 -2.20 -2.35 -8.59
N ASN A 320 -2.39 -2.47 -7.28
CA ASN A 320 -2.26 -3.75 -6.56
C ASN A 320 -3.30 -4.78 -7.06
N ILE A 321 -4.56 -4.37 -7.29
CA ILE A 321 -5.57 -5.23 -7.93
C ILE A 321 -5.15 -5.61 -9.35
N ALA A 322 -4.65 -4.65 -10.14
CA ALA A 322 -4.21 -4.88 -11.53
C ALA A 322 -3.06 -5.89 -11.63
N ASN A 323 -2.22 -6.01 -10.60
CA ASN A 323 -1.17 -7.02 -10.53
C ASN A 323 -1.73 -8.46 -10.55
N GLY A 324 -2.95 -8.68 -10.07
CA GLY A 324 -3.64 -9.97 -10.14
C GLY A 324 -2.95 -11.09 -9.36
N SER A 325 -2.28 -10.76 -8.26
CA SER A 325 -1.57 -11.76 -7.44
C SER A 325 -2.51 -12.84 -6.91
N PRO A 326 -2.17 -14.13 -7.02
CA PRO A 326 -2.96 -15.23 -6.44
C PRO A 326 -3.01 -15.21 -4.90
N ILE A 327 -2.05 -14.53 -4.28
CA ILE A 327 -1.90 -14.38 -2.82
C ILE A 327 -2.26 -12.98 -2.36
N ALA A 328 -3.09 -12.26 -3.14
CA ALA A 328 -3.56 -10.93 -2.79
C ALA A 328 -4.41 -10.94 -1.51
N ASP A 329 -4.31 -9.87 -0.74
CA ASP A 329 -5.13 -9.64 0.46
C ASP A 329 -6.36 -8.78 0.13
N ILE A 330 -6.17 -7.68 -0.60
CA ILE A 330 -7.24 -6.70 -0.86
C ILE A 330 -8.22 -7.20 -1.92
N SER A 331 -7.75 -7.89 -2.96
CA SER A 331 -8.63 -8.38 -4.03
C SER A 331 -9.72 -9.34 -3.53
N PRO A 332 -9.46 -10.38 -2.70
CA PRO A 332 -10.51 -11.21 -2.14
C PRO A 332 -11.48 -10.44 -1.24
N ALA A 333 -10.99 -9.49 -0.44
CA ALA A 333 -11.84 -8.64 0.39
C ALA A 333 -12.81 -7.83 -0.47
N PHE A 334 -12.34 -7.25 -1.58
CA PHE A 334 -13.17 -6.47 -2.48
C PHE A 334 -14.10 -7.34 -3.35
N ILE A 335 -13.70 -8.58 -3.67
CA ILE A 335 -14.62 -9.56 -4.28
C ILE A 335 -15.79 -9.82 -3.33
N ALA A 336 -15.53 -10.14 -2.08
CA ALA A 336 -16.58 -10.40 -1.09
C ALA A 336 -17.49 -9.18 -0.85
N LEU A 337 -16.94 -7.96 -0.89
CA LEU A 337 -17.71 -6.71 -0.80
C LEU A 337 -18.50 -6.37 -2.07
N GLY A 338 -18.34 -7.14 -3.16
CA GLY A 338 -19.03 -6.88 -4.42
C GLY A 338 -18.52 -5.65 -5.16
N ALA A 339 -17.24 -5.36 -5.07
CA ALA A 339 -16.61 -4.24 -5.74
C ALA A 339 -16.65 -4.37 -7.27
N SER A 340 -16.53 -3.23 -7.96
CA SER A 340 -16.46 -3.17 -9.42
C SER A 340 -15.32 -2.28 -9.88
N LEU A 341 -14.73 -2.62 -11.03
CA LEU A 341 -13.64 -1.88 -11.66
C LEU A 341 -14.19 -1.01 -12.78
N LYS A 342 -13.78 0.25 -12.82
CA LYS A 342 -13.99 1.16 -13.95
C LYS A 342 -12.74 1.15 -14.82
N ILE A 343 -12.85 0.56 -16.00
CA ILE A 343 -11.77 0.46 -16.99
C ILE A 343 -11.97 1.59 -18.01
N SER A 344 -10.88 2.24 -18.41
CA SER A 344 -10.88 3.36 -19.34
C SER A 344 -9.94 3.09 -20.52
N HIS A 345 -10.37 3.51 -21.70
CA HIS A 345 -9.57 3.55 -22.93
C HIS A 345 -9.99 4.80 -23.71
N LEU A 346 -9.16 5.86 -23.72
CA LEU A 346 -9.53 7.16 -24.28
C LEU A 346 -10.90 7.65 -23.76
N GLU A 347 -11.89 7.76 -24.64
CA GLU A 347 -13.25 8.18 -24.30
C GLU A 347 -14.16 7.00 -23.91
N ASN A 348 -13.75 5.76 -24.21
CA ASN A 348 -14.52 4.56 -23.91
C ASN A 348 -14.32 4.14 -22.45
N LYS A 349 -15.41 3.71 -21.81
CA LYS A 349 -15.40 3.24 -20.43
C LYS A 349 -16.26 1.98 -20.32
N ARG A 350 -15.81 1.03 -19.54
CA ARG A 350 -16.59 -0.14 -19.13
C ARG A 350 -16.47 -0.38 -17.65
N VAL A 351 -17.52 -0.96 -17.06
CA VAL A 351 -17.55 -1.35 -15.65
C VAL A 351 -17.72 -2.86 -15.59
N ILE A 352 -16.88 -3.52 -14.83
CA ILE A 352 -16.95 -4.97 -14.63
C ILE A 352 -16.90 -5.31 -13.14
N PRO A 353 -17.56 -6.38 -12.68
CA PRO A 353 -17.34 -6.92 -11.35
C PRO A 353 -15.87 -7.30 -11.17
N ILE A 354 -15.30 -7.05 -9.99
CA ILE A 354 -13.87 -7.29 -9.76
C ILE A 354 -13.46 -8.75 -9.97
N GLN A 355 -14.32 -9.72 -9.61
CA GLN A 355 -14.04 -11.15 -9.83
C GLN A 355 -13.90 -11.52 -11.31
N SER A 356 -14.57 -10.79 -12.22
CA SER A 356 -14.48 -11.01 -13.67
C SER A 356 -13.18 -10.48 -14.29
N PHE A 357 -12.42 -9.70 -13.54
CA PHE A 357 -11.15 -9.14 -14.00
C PHE A 357 -10.03 -10.18 -14.08
N PHE A 358 -10.04 -11.17 -13.20
CA PHE A 358 -9.00 -12.19 -13.10
C PHE A 358 -9.36 -13.39 -13.99
N ILE A 359 -8.63 -13.59 -15.11
CA ILE A 359 -8.91 -14.70 -16.06
C ILE A 359 -8.12 -15.95 -15.66
N SER A 360 -6.82 -15.82 -15.47
CA SER A 360 -5.90 -16.89 -15.07
C SER A 360 -4.63 -16.28 -14.47
N TYR A 361 -3.69 -17.12 -14.02
CA TYR A 361 -2.41 -16.63 -13.50
C TYR A 361 -1.71 -15.69 -14.49
N GLY A 362 -1.43 -14.47 -14.04
CA GLY A 362 -0.78 -13.43 -14.83
C GLY A 362 -1.61 -12.89 -16.01
N LYS A 363 -2.91 -13.24 -16.12
CA LYS A 363 -3.79 -12.77 -17.19
C LYS A 363 -5.04 -12.11 -16.63
N GLN A 364 -5.24 -10.85 -16.97
CA GLN A 364 -6.36 -10.00 -16.57
C GLN A 364 -7.21 -9.60 -17.78
N ASP A 365 -8.47 -9.21 -17.56
CA ASP A 365 -9.37 -8.69 -18.61
C ASP A 365 -9.07 -7.21 -18.88
N LEU A 366 -7.89 -6.98 -19.48
CA LEU A 366 -7.50 -5.68 -20.05
C LEU A 366 -7.18 -5.86 -21.53
N LYS A 367 -7.78 -5.01 -22.35
CA LYS A 367 -7.47 -4.91 -23.78
C LYS A 367 -6.32 -3.93 -24.00
N LYS A 368 -5.69 -3.99 -25.16
CA LYS A 368 -4.65 -3.03 -25.53
C LYS A 368 -5.16 -1.59 -25.38
N GLY A 369 -4.38 -0.74 -24.74
CA GLY A 369 -4.72 0.64 -24.45
C GLY A 369 -5.66 0.88 -23.26
N GLU A 370 -6.21 -0.19 -22.65
CA GLU A 370 -7.03 -0.07 -21.44
C GLU A 370 -6.19 0.02 -20.19
N PHE A 371 -6.70 0.74 -19.20
CA PHE A 371 -6.19 0.76 -17.83
C PHE A 371 -7.34 0.89 -16.84
N ILE A 372 -7.13 0.45 -15.59
CA ILE A 372 -8.12 0.61 -14.53
C ILE A 372 -8.06 2.05 -14.02
N LYS A 373 -9.15 2.80 -14.19
CA LYS A 373 -9.29 4.17 -13.70
C LYS A 373 -9.56 4.21 -12.20
N SER A 374 -10.45 3.35 -11.71
CA SER A 374 -10.88 3.32 -10.32
C SER A 374 -11.51 1.98 -9.95
N VAL A 375 -11.59 1.71 -8.65
CA VAL A 375 -12.42 0.66 -8.06
C VAL A 375 -13.54 1.29 -7.24
N TYR A 376 -14.75 0.76 -7.37
CA TYR A 376 -15.90 1.14 -6.56
C TYR A 376 -16.18 0.04 -5.54
N VAL A 377 -16.23 0.41 -4.24
CA VAL A 377 -16.50 -0.49 -3.11
C VAL A 377 -17.82 -0.10 -2.47
N PRO A 378 -18.86 -0.95 -2.50
CA PRO A 378 -20.14 -0.65 -1.86
C PRO A 378 -20.00 -0.55 -0.33
N LYS A 379 -20.81 0.30 0.31
CA LYS A 379 -21.04 0.28 1.76
C LYS A 379 -21.91 -0.92 2.14
N LEU A 380 -21.76 -1.38 3.37
CA LEU A 380 -22.61 -2.44 3.91
C LEU A 380 -24.05 -1.92 4.10
N GLU A 381 -25.02 -2.74 3.73
CA GLU A 381 -26.41 -2.55 4.08
C GLU A 381 -26.64 -2.94 5.55
N LYS A 382 -27.76 -2.52 6.12
CA LYS A 382 -28.05 -2.71 7.56
C LYS A 382 -28.02 -4.18 7.99
N ASN A 383 -28.49 -5.10 7.12
CA ASN A 383 -28.54 -6.53 7.36
C ASN A 383 -27.25 -7.27 6.92
N GLN A 384 -26.23 -6.54 6.43
CA GLN A 384 -24.99 -7.13 6.01
C GLN A 384 -23.94 -7.14 7.13
N ARG A 385 -23.14 -8.20 7.14
CA ARG A 385 -21.99 -8.39 8.03
C ARG A 385 -20.82 -8.83 7.18
N PHE A 386 -19.68 -8.19 7.42
CA PHE A 386 -18.44 -8.46 6.68
C PHE A 386 -17.31 -8.76 7.65
N GLU A 387 -16.59 -9.84 7.36
CA GLU A 387 -15.39 -10.24 8.08
C GLU A 387 -14.30 -10.65 7.09
N CYS A 388 -13.06 -10.39 7.43
CA CYS A 388 -11.93 -10.92 6.68
C CYS A 388 -10.74 -11.22 7.60
N PHE A 389 -9.95 -12.23 7.21
CA PHE A 389 -8.85 -12.73 8.03
C PHE A 389 -7.66 -13.10 7.17
N LYS A 390 -6.47 -12.72 7.64
CA LYS A 390 -5.19 -13.04 7.01
C LYS A 390 -4.42 -14.03 7.88
N ILE A 391 -3.96 -15.11 7.29
CA ILE A 391 -3.04 -16.07 7.91
C ILE A 391 -1.68 -16.00 7.21
N SER A 392 -0.66 -15.72 7.98
CA SER A 392 0.74 -15.64 7.55
C SER A 392 1.66 -16.13 8.67
N ARG A 393 2.93 -16.41 8.36
CA ARG A 393 3.90 -16.92 9.35
C ARG A 393 4.34 -15.85 10.35
N ARG A 394 4.46 -14.59 9.89
CA ARG A 394 4.74 -13.41 10.72
C ARG A 394 3.48 -12.56 10.81
N PHE A 395 3.37 -11.77 11.86
CA PHE A 395 2.24 -10.85 12.02
C PHE A 395 2.30 -9.72 10.99
N ASP A 396 3.43 -9.01 10.95
CA ASP A 396 3.63 -7.86 10.07
C ASP A 396 4.39 -8.24 8.80
N GLN A 397 4.13 -7.50 7.72
CA GLN A 397 4.89 -7.50 6.45
C GLN A 397 5.12 -8.89 5.86
N ASP A 398 4.17 -9.80 6.03
CA ASP A 398 4.31 -11.15 5.50
C ASP A 398 3.24 -11.47 4.46
N ILE A 399 3.61 -12.31 3.52
CA ILE A 399 2.71 -12.77 2.45
C ILE A 399 1.75 -13.80 3.03
N SER A 400 0.47 -13.65 2.72
CA SER A 400 -0.57 -14.57 3.18
C SER A 400 -0.35 -16.00 2.67
N ALA A 401 -0.46 -16.97 3.58
CA ALA A 401 -0.68 -18.36 3.20
C ALA A 401 -2.12 -18.51 2.70
N VAL A 402 -3.09 -17.99 3.47
CA VAL A 402 -4.50 -17.94 3.13
C VAL A 402 -5.06 -16.60 3.60
N MET A 403 -5.84 -15.95 2.76
CA MET A 403 -6.69 -14.82 3.10
C MET A 403 -8.14 -15.19 2.78
N GLY A 404 -9.04 -15.05 3.77
CA GLY A 404 -10.49 -15.29 3.58
C GLY A 404 -11.30 -14.03 3.85
N ALA A 405 -12.31 -13.77 3.03
CA ALA A 405 -13.24 -12.66 3.15
C ALA A 405 -14.69 -13.15 3.00
N PHE A 406 -15.57 -12.67 3.86
CA PHE A 406 -16.91 -13.22 4.08
C PHE A 406 -17.90 -12.07 4.24
N LEU A 407 -18.88 -11.99 3.33
CA LEU A 407 -20.02 -11.11 3.43
C LEU A 407 -21.30 -11.94 3.50
N PHE A 408 -22.12 -11.69 4.50
CA PHE A 408 -23.46 -12.28 4.62
C PHE A 408 -24.52 -11.18 4.75
N SER A 409 -25.62 -11.31 3.99
CA SER A 409 -26.87 -10.63 4.29
C SER A 409 -27.72 -11.59 5.11
N ILE A 410 -28.20 -11.15 6.29
CA ILE A 410 -28.89 -12.00 7.25
C ILE A 410 -30.27 -11.41 7.49
N SER A 411 -31.33 -12.25 7.37
CA SER A 411 -32.70 -11.86 7.69
C SER A 411 -32.87 -11.58 9.19
N GLU A 412 -33.98 -10.99 9.58
CA GLU A 412 -34.33 -10.76 11.00
C GLU A 412 -34.43 -12.08 11.79
N ASP A 413 -34.81 -13.17 11.11
CA ASP A 413 -34.91 -14.52 11.69
C ASP A 413 -33.56 -15.28 11.71
N GLY A 414 -32.46 -14.66 11.30
CA GLY A 414 -31.12 -15.25 11.35
C GLY A 414 -30.72 -16.13 10.16
N PHE A 415 -31.52 -16.15 9.08
CA PHE A 415 -31.21 -16.92 7.88
C PHE A 415 -30.34 -16.12 6.90
N ILE A 416 -29.44 -16.83 6.21
CA ILE A 416 -28.56 -16.25 5.19
C ILE A 416 -29.34 -16.01 3.90
N GLU A 417 -29.58 -14.76 3.55
CA GLU A 417 -30.23 -14.34 2.30
C GLU A 417 -29.24 -14.20 1.15
N LYS A 418 -28.01 -13.81 1.46
CA LYS A 418 -26.92 -13.66 0.50
C LYS A 418 -25.60 -14.01 1.17
N ALA A 419 -24.74 -14.71 0.44
CA ALA A 419 -23.35 -14.99 0.84
C ALA A 419 -22.40 -14.65 -0.31
N GLN A 420 -21.34 -13.93 -0.01
CA GLN A 420 -20.21 -13.67 -0.91
C GLN A 420 -18.94 -14.02 -0.14
N ILE A 421 -18.32 -15.12 -0.52
CA ILE A 421 -17.15 -15.70 0.17
C ILE A 421 -16.03 -15.76 -0.84
N ALA A 422 -14.87 -15.18 -0.53
CA ALA A 422 -13.73 -15.15 -1.43
C ALA A 422 -12.42 -15.43 -0.72
N TYR A 423 -11.47 -16.02 -1.44
CA TYR A 423 -10.16 -16.38 -0.90
C TYR A 423 -9.01 -15.92 -1.79
N GLY A 424 -7.88 -15.57 -1.13
CA GLY A 424 -6.54 -15.47 -1.69
C GLY A 424 -5.68 -16.65 -1.18
N GLY A 425 -4.74 -17.09 -2.00
CA GLY A 425 -3.86 -18.22 -1.68
C GLY A 425 -4.45 -19.60 -1.88
N MET A 426 -5.69 -19.71 -2.38
CA MET A 426 -6.40 -20.96 -2.58
C MET A 426 -6.50 -21.39 -4.05
N ALA A 427 -6.22 -20.51 -5.01
CA ALA A 427 -6.24 -20.77 -6.44
C ALA A 427 -5.16 -19.94 -7.16
N ALA A 428 -5.05 -20.11 -8.48
CA ALA A 428 -4.14 -19.31 -9.32
C ALA A 428 -4.51 -17.83 -9.44
N ILE A 429 -5.70 -17.44 -8.97
CA ILE A 429 -6.24 -16.08 -8.92
C ILE A 429 -7.01 -15.87 -7.62
N PRO A 430 -7.22 -14.62 -7.16
CA PRO A 430 -8.24 -14.34 -6.15
C PRO A 430 -9.60 -14.81 -6.65
N LYS A 431 -10.31 -15.64 -5.87
CA LYS A 431 -11.48 -16.34 -6.39
C LYS A 431 -12.58 -16.45 -5.34
N GLU A 432 -13.84 -16.39 -5.81
CA GLU A 432 -15.04 -16.64 -5.01
C GLU A 432 -15.24 -18.15 -4.77
N ALA A 433 -15.68 -18.51 -3.56
CA ALA A 433 -16.11 -19.84 -3.17
C ALA A 433 -17.58 -20.03 -3.56
N SER A 434 -17.86 -20.25 -4.83
CA SER A 434 -19.22 -20.23 -5.38
C SER A 434 -20.10 -21.37 -4.86
N ASN A 435 -19.56 -22.59 -4.77
CA ASN A 435 -20.29 -23.75 -4.24
C ASN A 435 -20.62 -23.56 -2.75
N LEU A 436 -19.65 -23.10 -1.97
CA LEU A 436 -19.87 -22.80 -0.55
C LEU A 436 -20.88 -21.66 -0.37
N SER A 437 -20.75 -20.56 -1.12
CA SER A 437 -21.68 -19.42 -1.07
C SER A 437 -23.11 -19.85 -1.37
N GLN A 438 -23.32 -20.71 -2.39
CA GLN A 438 -24.64 -21.21 -2.77
C GLN A 438 -25.20 -22.18 -1.72
N LEU A 439 -24.37 -23.07 -1.14
CA LEU A 439 -24.78 -24.07 -0.17
C LEU A 439 -25.38 -23.45 1.11
N VAL A 440 -24.83 -22.33 1.55
CA VAL A 440 -25.26 -21.69 2.82
C VAL A 440 -26.50 -20.83 2.69
N LEU A 441 -26.98 -20.55 1.47
CA LEU A 441 -28.21 -19.77 1.27
C LEU A 441 -29.43 -20.46 1.90
N GLY A 442 -30.26 -19.67 2.56
CA GLY A 442 -31.44 -20.14 3.27
C GLY A 442 -31.16 -20.98 4.51
N LYS A 443 -29.89 -21.07 4.95
CA LYS A 443 -29.51 -21.73 6.20
C LYS A 443 -29.41 -20.71 7.33
N GLU A 444 -29.66 -21.18 8.55
CA GLU A 444 -29.38 -20.39 9.75
C GLU A 444 -27.85 -20.33 9.97
N LEU A 445 -27.30 -19.13 10.14
CA LEU A 445 -25.84 -18.93 10.28
C LEU A 445 -25.24 -19.72 11.45
N GLY A 446 -26.01 -19.90 12.52
CA GLY A 446 -25.59 -20.66 13.71
C GLY A 446 -25.69 -22.18 13.60
N ASN A 447 -26.29 -22.71 12.51
CA ASN A 447 -26.58 -24.14 12.35
C ASN A 447 -26.33 -24.62 10.91
N LEU A 448 -25.10 -24.46 10.46
CA LEU A 448 -24.68 -24.85 9.11
C LEU A 448 -24.30 -26.33 9.02
N PRO A 449 -24.55 -26.99 7.86
CA PRO A 449 -24.10 -28.37 7.61
C PRO A 449 -22.59 -28.40 7.34
N LEU A 450 -21.78 -28.48 8.41
CA LEU A 450 -20.32 -28.24 8.36
C LEU A 450 -19.57 -29.19 7.43
N ASP A 451 -19.95 -30.49 7.39
CA ASP A 451 -19.30 -31.46 6.50
C ASP A 451 -19.57 -31.14 5.02
N ASP A 452 -20.79 -30.73 4.68
CA ASP A 452 -21.14 -30.30 3.33
C ASP A 452 -20.45 -28.99 2.98
N CYS A 453 -20.32 -28.04 3.92
CA CYS A 453 -19.55 -26.82 3.73
C CYS A 453 -18.07 -27.10 3.44
N LYS A 454 -17.46 -28.03 4.20
CA LYS A 454 -16.07 -28.44 3.98
C LYS A 454 -15.89 -29.11 2.62
N LYS A 455 -16.85 -29.92 2.17
CA LYS A 455 -16.85 -30.55 0.85
C LYS A 455 -16.99 -29.51 -0.26
N ALA A 456 -17.96 -28.60 -0.18
CA ALA A 456 -18.18 -27.54 -1.15
C ALA A 456 -16.92 -26.66 -1.32
N LEU A 457 -16.24 -26.32 -0.22
CA LEU A 457 -15.00 -25.55 -0.26
C LEU A 457 -13.87 -26.29 -0.99
N LYS A 458 -13.76 -27.61 -0.83
CA LYS A 458 -12.80 -28.46 -1.57
C LYS A 458 -13.13 -28.57 -3.07
N GLU A 459 -14.40 -28.46 -3.44
CA GLU A 459 -14.83 -28.42 -4.83
C GLU A 459 -14.51 -27.04 -5.47
N ASP A 460 -14.59 -25.95 -4.68
CA ASP A 460 -14.24 -24.60 -5.13
C ASP A 460 -12.74 -24.42 -5.37
N PHE A 461 -11.87 -25.09 -4.59
CA PHE A 461 -10.44 -24.79 -4.54
C PHE A 461 -9.55 -26.03 -4.55
N GLN A 462 -8.45 -25.92 -5.29
CA GLN A 462 -7.33 -26.86 -5.32
C GLN A 462 -6.01 -26.11 -5.11
N PRO A 463 -5.70 -25.71 -3.85
CA PRO A 463 -4.49 -24.96 -3.57
C PRO A 463 -3.23 -25.80 -3.79
N ILE A 464 -2.12 -25.13 -4.07
CA ILE A 464 -0.80 -25.75 -4.23
C ILE A 464 -0.07 -25.86 -2.89
N THR A 465 0.86 -26.81 -2.79
CA THR A 465 1.91 -26.82 -1.76
C THR A 465 3.08 -25.95 -2.23
N ASP A 466 3.52 -25.00 -1.42
CA ASP A 466 4.66 -24.13 -1.69
C ASP A 466 5.48 -23.87 -0.41
N VAL A 467 6.46 -22.96 -0.49
CA VAL A 467 7.32 -22.61 0.65
C VAL A 467 6.56 -22.00 1.83
N ARG A 468 5.31 -21.54 1.64
CA ARG A 468 4.51 -20.88 2.69
C ARG A 468 3.64 -21.86 3.45
N ALA A 469 2.97 -22.77 2.74
CA ALA A 469 2.05 -23.74 3.34
C ALA A 469 1.82 -24.94 2.44
N SER A 470 1.46 -26.10 3.04
CA SER A 470 0.98 -27.25 2.30
C SER A 470 -0.46 -27.06 1.83
N GLN A 471 -0.87 -27.85 0.83
CA GLN A 471 -2.25 -27.90 0.33
C GLN A 471 -3.25 -28.25 1.44
N GLU A 472 -2.91 -29.22 2.28
CA GLU A 472 -3.75 -29.69 3.39
C GLU A 472 -3.97 -28.54 4.40
N TYR A 473 -2.88 -27.88 4.81
CA TYR A 473 -2.95 -26.73 5.71
C TYR A 473 -3.83 -25.60 5.15
N ARG A 474 -3.68 -25.28 3.86
CA ARG A 474 -4.49 -24.24 3.22
C ARG A 474 -5.98 -24.59 3.25
N ASN A 475 -6.34 -25.85 2.93
CA ASN A 475 -7.73 -26.32 2.96
C ASN A 475 -8.32 -26.27 4.37
N ASP A 476 -7.58 -26.72 5.38
CA ASP A 476 -8.05 -26.72 6.77
C ASP A 476 -8.19 -25.29 7.31
N ILE A 477 -7.23 -24.41 7.01
CA ILE A 477 -7.29 -23.02 7.42
C ILE A 477 -8.43 -22.28 6.70
N ALA A 478 -8.63 -22.47 5.40
CA ALA A 478 -9.72 -21.84 4.67
C ALA A 478 -11.08 -22.17 5.30
N PHE A 479 -11.30 -23.44 5.65
CA PHE A 479 -12.52 -23.85 6.34
C PHE A 479 -12.62 -23.27 7.76
N ASN A 480 -11.53 -23.24 8.52
CA ASN A 480 -11.51 -22.67 9.86
C ASN A 480 -11.77 -21.14 9.85
N LEU A 481 -11.29 -20.41 8.83
CA LEU A 481 -11.59 -19.00 8.65
C LEU A 481 -13.07 -18.76 8.35
N PHE A 482 -13.68 -19.63 7.54
CA PHE A 482 -15.13 -19.59 7.31
C PHE A 482 -15.90 -19.79 8.62
N LEU A 483 -15.55 -20.82 9.41
CA LEU A 483 -16.16 -21.05 10.73
C LEU A 483 -15.94 -19.85 11.67
N LYS A 484 -14.74 -19.28 11.64
CA LYS A 484 -14.42 -18.08 12.42
C LYS A 484 -15.35 -16.93 12.07
N ALA A 485 -15.56 -16.65 10.79
CA ALA A 485 -16.49 -15.61 10.34
C ALA A 485 -17.92 -15.89 10.80
N CYS A 486 -18.43 -17.10 10.57
CA CYS A 486 -19.78 -17.49 10.96
C CYS A 486 -20.01 -17.32 12.47
N ASN A 487 -19.08 -17.80 13.30
CA ASN A 487 -19.20 -17.72 14.76
C ASN A 487 -19.13 -16.24 15.24
N LYS A 488 -18.19 -15.44 14.71
CA LYS A 488 -18.07 -14.04 15.07
C LYS A 488 -19.34 -13.26 14.73
N ILE A 489 -19.88 -13.46 13.54
CA ILE A 489 -21.11 -12.81 13.08
C ILE A 489 -22.34 -13.28 13.87
N ALA A 490 -22.40 -14.58 14.25
CA ALA A 490 -23.48 -15.12 15.07
C ALA A 490 -23.37 -14.76 16.56
N GLY A 491 -22.34 -14.00 16.98
CA GLY A 491 -22.12 -13.63 18.38
C GLY A 491 -21.78 -14.82 19.29
N LYS A 492 -21.33 -15.94 18.73
CA LYS A 492 -20.94 -17.13 19.51
C LYS A 492 -19.55 -16.92 20.10
N PRO A 493 -19.32 -17.35 21.37
CA PRO A 493 -17.99 -17.27 21.96
C PRO A 493 -17.00 -18.12 21.14
N PHE A 494 -15.84 -17.57 20.90
CA PHE A 494 -14.74 -18.28 20.25
C PHE A 494 -14.08 -19.23 21.24
N SER A 495 -14.01 -20.51 20.92
CA SER A 495 -12.95 -21.36 21.47
C SER A 495 -11.69 -21.11 20.64
N TYR A 496 -10.71 -20.44 21.23
CA TYR A 496 -9.43 -20.21 20.57
C TYR A 496 -8.75 -21.53 20.23
N LEU A 497 -8.21 -21.63 19.01
CA LEU A 497 -7.19 -22.63 18.71
C LEU A 497 -6.01 -22.40 19.67
N PRO A 498 -5.37 -23.48 20.20
CA PRO A 498 -4.18 -23.34 21.04
C PRO A 498 -3.12 -22.51 20.30
N GLY A 499 -2.75 -21.36 20.84
CA GLY A 499 -1.80 -20.41 20.26
C GLY A 499 -2.35 -19.00 20.00
N ALA A 500 -3.65 -18.77 20.05
CA ALA A 500 -4.26 -17.44 19.93
C ALA A 500 -4.45 -16.77 21.31
N VAL A 501 -3.38 -16.61 22.07
CA VAL A 501 -3.40 -16.07 23.46
C VAL A 501 -3.20 -14.55 23.47
N PHE A 502 -3.67 -13.78 22.51
CA PHE A 502 -3.37 -12.35 22.46
C PHE A 502 -4.55 -11.38 22.61
N GLU A 503 -5.79 -11.86 22.73
CA GLU A 503 -6.94 -10.93 22.87
C GLU A 503 -7.34 -10.61 24.34
N ASN A 504 -6.70 -11.20 25.36
CA ASN A 504 -7.00 -10.90 26.78
C ASN A 504 -5.77 -10.82 27.69
N VAL A 505 -4.60 -10.54 27.15
CA VAL A 505 -3.49 -10.10 27.99
C VAL A 505 -3.68 -8.60 28.19
N ASP A 506 -4.24 -8.23 29.33
CA ASP A 506 -4.20 -6.86 29.81
C ASP A 506 -2.73 -6.40 29.75
N GLU A 507 -2.41 -5.54 28.78
CA GLU A 507 -1.04 -5.02 28.54
C GLU A 507 -0.48 -4.37 29.80
N THR A 508 -1.33 -3.93 30.73
CA THR A 508 -0.94 -3.44 32.05
C THR A 508 -0.32 -4.54 32.93
N SER A 509 -0.63 -5.81 32.72
CA SER A 509 -0.05 -6.93 33.47
C SER A 509 1.37 -7.27 33.03
N LEU A 510 1.69 -7.12 31.72
CA LEU A 510 3.03 -7.34 31.16
C LEU A 510 3.99 -6.22 31.57
N ILE A 511 3.51 -4.97 31.64
CA ILE A 511 4.32 -3.82 32.07
C ILE A 511 4.65 -3.91 33.55
N LYS A 512 3.72 -4.39 34.41
CA LYS A 512 3.94 -4.57 35.84
C LYS A 512 4.92 -5.70 36.17
N SER A 513 4.97 -6.77 35.36
CA SER A 513 5.94 -7.85 35.53
C SER A 513 7.37 -7.47 35.16
N GLN A 514 7.56 -6.44 34.32
CA GLN A 514 8.88 -5.94 33.93
C GLN A 514 9.42 -4.80 34.82
N GLN A 515 8.58 -4.24 35.71
CA GLN A 515 9.03 -3.24 36.69
C GLN A 515 9.60 -3.85 37.96
N ASN A 516 9.52 -5.17 38.12
CA ASN A 516 10.01 -5.92 39.27
C ASN A 516 11.23 -6.80 38.97
N VAL A 517 12.00 -6.51 37.89
CA VAL A 517 13.30 -7.14 37.61
C VAL A 517 14.38 -6.07 37.52
#